data_48dc2d36d340f41eaa62091588442e7d
#
_entry.id   48dc2d36d340f41eaa62091588442e7d
#
_cell.length_a   1.000
_cell.length_b   1.000
_cell.length_c   1.000
_cell.angle_alpha   90.00
_cell.angle_beta   90.00
_cell.angle_gamma   90.00
#
_symmetry.space_group_name_H-M   'P 1'
#
loop_
_entity.id
_entity.type
_entity.pdbx_description
1 polymer ?
#
loop_
_entity_poly.entity_id
_entity_poly.type
_entity_poly.pdbx_seq_one_letter_code
_entity_poly.pdbx_strand_id
1 'polypeptide(L)'
;LHDALPISDAGREAMLIREQLEQREEEILAPWASFSVKSKGRLTDEPQDDLRPVFQRDRDRIVHCKSFRRLKDKTQVFITPDGDHYRTRMTHTLEVSQNARTIAKALRLNEDLTEAIALGHDLGHTPFGHAGERVLNRLCSEGFDHAKQSVRIVDFLEEDGKGLNLTKEVRDGILNHQTAGTPHTLEGKVIQFSDKIAYLHHDMDDAIRGKILTDADVPDEIAKVLGR
;
A
#
# COMPACT_ATOMS: atom_id res chain seq x y z
N LEU A 1 -25.32 29.54 -10.84
CA LEU A 1 -24.75 28.20 -10.70
C LEU A 1 -25.56 27.40 -9.69
N HIS A 2 -26.81 27.07 -10.05
CA HIS A 2 -27.72 26.22 -9.30
C HIS A 2 -28.50 25.38 -10.30
N ASP A 3 -27.87 24.43 -10.91
CA ASP A 3 -28.57 23.29 -11.52
C ASP A 3 -28.17 22.04 -10.73
N ALA A 4 -28.84 21.89 -9.58
CA ALA A 4 -28.87 20.62 -8.88
C ALA A 4 -29.65 19.65 -9.77
N LEU A 5 -29.08 18.49 -10.04
CA LEU A 5 -29.72 17.40 -10.73
C LEU A 5 -31.10 17.13 -10.08
N PRO A 6 -32.16 16.88 -10.86
CA PRO A 6 -33.48 16.61 -10.30
C PRO A 6 -33.44 15.31 -9.51
N ILE A 7 -33.54 15.41 -8.18
CA ILE A 7 -33.86 14.29 -7.31
C ILE A 7 -35.36 14.03 -7.54
N SER A 8 -35.67 13.02 -8.33
CA SER A 8 -37.06 12.56 -8.48
C SER A 8 -37.47 11.86 -7.20
N ASP A 9 -38.28 12.56 -6.40
CA ASP A 9 -38.94 12.07 -5.22
C ASP A 9 -40.02 11.08 -5.64
N ALA A 10 -39.76 9.79 -5.56
CA ALA A 10 -40.75 8.74 -5.65
C ALA A 10 -40.25 7.51 -4.89
N GLY A 11 -40.52 7.41 -3.59
CA GLY A 11 -40.75 6.16 -2.86
C GLY A 11 -39.73 5.01 -2.90
N ARG A 12 -38.48 5.24 -3.38
CA ARG A 12 -37.33 4.37 -3.19
C ARG A 12 -36.42 5.04 -2.16
N GLU A 13 -36.18 4.39 -1.04
CA GLU A 13 -35.01 4.76 -0.23
C GLU A 13 -33.81 4.88 -1.19
N ALA A 14 -33.26 6.08 -1.30
CA ALA A 14 -32.13 6.33 -2.20
C ALA A 14 -30.98 5.46 -1.70
N MET A 15 -30.53 4.53 -2.53
CA MET A 15 -29.38 3.66 -2.26
C MET A 15 -28.17 4.53 -1.86
N LEU A 16 -27.51 4.20 -0.75
CA LEU A 16 -26.34 4.93 -0.29
C LEU A 16 -25.23 4.91 -1.35
N ILE A 17 -24.40 5.95 -1.37
CA ILE A 17 -23.27 6.02 -2.33
C ILE A 17 -22.36 4.81 -2.16
N ARG A 18 -22.09 4.39 -0.92
CA ARG A 18 -21.35 3.16 -0.62
C ARG A 18 -21.94 1.94 -1.32
N GLU A 19 -23.26 1.75 -1.21
CA GLU A 19 -23.96 0.61 -1.80
C GLU A 19 -23.90 0.63 -3.34
N GLN A 20 -23.98 1.80 -3.95
CA GLN A 20 -23.81 1.96 -5.39
C GLN A 20 -22.38 1.60 -5.85
N LEU A 21 -21.36 1.95 -5.04
CA LEU A 21 -19.98 1.60 -5.32
C LEU A 21 -19.72 0.11 -5.14
N GLU A 22 -20.28 -0.51 -4.10
CA GLU A 22 -20.22 -1.96 -3.84
C GLU A 22 -20.91 -2.76 -4.97
N GLN A 23 -22.06 -2.29 -5.45
CA GLN A 23 -22.73 -2.91 -6.62
C GLN A 23 -21.88 -2.79 -7.88
N ARG A 24 -21.22 -1.63 -8.09
CA ARG A 24 -20.29 -1.47 -9.21
C ARG A 24 -19.10 -2.43 -9.12
N GLU A 25 -18.59 -2.70 -7.91
CA GLU A 25 -17.55 -3.73 -7.74
C GLU A 25 -18.03 -5.09 -8.28
N GLU A 26 -19.28 -5.50 -8.01
CA GLU A 26 -19.83 -6.77 -8.51
C GLU A 26 -19.92 -6.83 -10.03
N GLU A 27 -20.10 -5.69 -10.71
CA GLU A 27 -20.18 -5.62 -12.17
C GLU A 27 -18.81 -5.66 -12.85
N ILE A 28 -17.79 -5.03 -12.26
CA ILE A 28 -16.50 -4.80 -12.93
C ILE A 28 -15.37 -5.71 -12.46
N LEU A 29 -15.39 -6.17 -11.21
CA LEU A 29 -14.31 -6.98 -10.66
C LEU A 29 -14.40 -8.44 -11.13
N ALA A 30 -13.25 -9.11 -11.15
CA ALA A 30 -13.19 -10.53 -11.43
C ALA A 30 -13.77 -11.35 -10.25
N PRO A 31 -14.32 -12.54 -10.49
CA PRO A 31 -14.92 -13.36 -9.43
C PRO A 31 -13.96 -13.73 -8.27
N TRP A 32 -12.66 -13.69 -8.53
CA TRP A 32 -11.61 -14.00 -7.56
C TRP A 32 -11.04 -12.75 -6.86
N ALA A 33 -11.53 -11.55 -7.18
CA ALA A 33 -11.16 -10.33 -6.50
C ALA A 33 -11.78 -10.27 -5.09
N SER A 34 -11.22 -9.41 -4.26
CA SER A 34 -11.79 -9.10 -2.95
C SER A 34 -12.88 -8.04 -3.09
N PHE A 35 -14.10 -8.38 -2.72
CA PHE A 35 -15.24 -7.45 -2.75
C PHE A 35 -15.41 -6.77 -1.41
N SER A 36 -15.66 -5.47 -1.39
CA SER A 36 -15.87 -4.69 -0.16
C SER A 36 -17.02 -5.23 0.68
N VAL A 37 -18.13 -5.61 0.05
CA VAL A 37 -19.30 -6.20 0.70
C VAL A 37 -19.02 -7.56 1.37
N LYS A 38 -17.97 -8.27 0.93
CA LYS A 38 -17.55 -9.57 1.45
C LYS A 38 -16.33 -9.50 2.37
N SER A 39 -15.97 -8.30 2.84
CA SER A 39 -14.85 -8.12 3.76
C SER A 39 -15.05 -8.94 5.03
N LYS A 40 -13.95 -9.52 5.54
CA LYS A 40 -13.92 -10.26 6.81
C LYS A 40 -14.00 -9.35 8.04
N GLY A 41 -14.22 -8.06 7.82
CA GLY A 41 -14.42 -7.07 8.86
C GLY A 41 -13.13 -6.59 9.53
N ARG A 42 -13.30 -5.91 10.65
CA ARG A 42 -12.29 -5.19 11.42
C ARG A 42 -11.99 -5.90 12.74
N LEU A 43 -11.01 -5.42 13.51
CA LEU A 43 -10.77 -5.89 14.87
C LEU A 43 -11.90 -5.49 15.83
N THR A 44 -12.34 -4.25 15.69
CA THR A 44 -13.44 -3.68 16.47
C THR A 44 -14.57 -3.30 15.52
N ASP A 45 -15.78 -3.75 15.83
CA ASP A 45 -16.96 -3.40 15.04
C ASP A 45 -17.23 -1.90 15.10
N GLU A 46 -17.58 -1.35 13.96
CA GLU A 46 -17.93 0.06 13.82
C GLU A 46 -19.02 0.23 12.75
N PRO A 47 -19.82 1.30 12.81
CA PRO A 47 -20.79 1.60 11.76
C PRO A 47 -20.12 1.75 10.40
N GLN A 48 -20.81 1.28 9.37
CA GLN A 48 -20.37 1.49 8.00
C GLN A 48 -20.48 2.97 7.62
N ASP A 49 -19.64 3.39 6.70
CA ASP A 49 -19.68 4.74 6.11
C ASP A 49 -20.76 4.78 5.02
N ASP A 50 -21.52 5.87 4.94
CA ASP A 50 -22.57 6.01 3.92
C ASP A 50 -22.03 6.28 2.52
N LEU A 51 -20.80 6.75 2.42
CA LEU A 51 -20.18 7.20 1.17
C LEU A 51 -19.14 6.22 0.64
N ARG A 52 -18.35 5.58 1.53
CA ARG A 52 -17.15 4.86 1.16
C ARG A 52 -17.22 3.37 1.49
N PRO A 53 -16.93 2.47 0.54
CA PRO A 53 -16.65 1.07 0.81
C PRO A 53 -15.51 0.88 1.83
N VAL A 54 -15.44 -0.29 2.45
CA VAL A 54 -14.54 -0.54 3.58
C VAL A 54 -13.06 -0.37 3.22
N PHE A 55 -12.63 -0.78 2.03
CA PHE A 55 -11.22 -0.69 1.60
C PHE A 55 -10.82 0.75 1.27
N GLN A 56 -11.72 1.52 0.67
CA GLN A 56 -11.52 2.94 0.43
C GLN A 56 -11.35 3.70 1.76
N ARG A 57 -12.16 3.35 2.75
CA ARG A 57 -12.06 3.93 4.09
C ARG A 57 -10.72 3.60 4.76
N ASP A 58 -10.20 2.39 4.57
CA ASP A 58 -8.90 1.97 5.09
C ASP A 58 -7.75 2.73 4.43
N ARG A 59 -7.78 2.88 3.10
CA ARG A 59 -6.83 3.71 2.36
C ARG A 59 -6.78 5.13 2.92
N ASP A 60 -7.92 5.76 3.11
CA ASP A 60 -8.01 7.13 3.62
C ASP A 60 -7.42 7.23 5.04
N ARG A 61 -7.71 6.25 5.92
CA ARG A 61 -7.12 6.20 7.27
C ARG A 61 -5.59 6.13 7.24
N ILE A 62 -5.03 5.31 6.36
CA ILE A 62 -3.59 5.18 6.20
C ILE A 62 -2.97 6.50 5.72
N VAL A 63 -3.51 7.12 4.67
CA VAL A 63 -2.99 8.38 4.12
C VAL A 63 -2.98 9.50 5.18
N HIS A 64 -3.99 9.54 6.04
CA HIS A 64 -4.12 10.58 7.05
C HIS A 64 -3.35 10.30 8.36
N CYS A 65 -2.81 9.10 8.56
CA CYS A 65 -2.09 8.76 9.77
C CYS A 65 -0.72 9.47 9.88
N LYS A 66 -0.21 9.57 11.10
CA LYS A 66 1.09 10.24 11.38
C LYS A 66 2.26 9.46 10.78
N SER A 67 2.21 8.13 10.85
CA SER A 67 3.27 7.26 10.37
C SER A 67 3.45 7.33 8.86
N PHE A 68 2.37 7.49 8.08
CA PHE A 68 2.45 7.70 6.64
C PHE A 68 3.20 8.99 6.30
N ARG A 69 2.89 10.11 6.97
CA ARG A 69 3.61 11.38 6.77
C ARG A 69 5.09 11.30 7.10
N ARG A 70 5.48 10.45 8.07
CA ARG A 70 6.88 10.25 8.47
C ARG A 70 7.71 9.50 7.43
N LEU A 71 7.09 8.82 6.46
CA LEU A 71 7.81 8.14 5.38
C LEU A 71 8.62 9.12 4.51
N LYS A 72 8.24 10.40 4.45
CA LYS A 72 8.96 11.43 3.71
C LYS A 72 10.39 11.67 4.24
N ASP A 73 10.61 11.42 5.53
CA ASP A 73 11.88 11.67 6.21
C ASP A 73 12.70 10.38 6.43
N LYS A 74 12.26 9.26 5.85
CA LYS A 74 12.99 7.98 5.86
C LYS A 74 13.65 7.76 4.50
N THR A 75 14.94 7.45 4.50
CA THR A 75 15.67 7.09 3.28
C THR A 75 15.23 5.72 2.77
N GLN A 76 15.25 5.51 1.45
CA GLN A 76 14.98 4.21 0.86
C GLN A 76 16.24 3.33 0.99
N VAL A 77 17.22 3.48 0.16
CA VAL A 77 18.49 2.74 0.20
C VAL A 77 19.66 3.69 0.42
N PHE A 78 19.72 4.78 -0.33
CA PHE A 78 20.83 5.72 -0.29
C PHE A 78 20.59 6.81 0.75
N ILE A 79 21.62 7.07 1.57
CA ILE A 79 21.66 8.22 2.46
C ILE A 79 22.04 9.43 1.62
N THR A 80 21.16 10.40 1.53
CA THR A 80 21.35 11.61 0.71
C THR A 80 22.17 12.64 1.47
N PRO A 81 23.42 12.90 1.07
CA PRO A 81 24.18 14.00 1.67
C PRO A 81 23.79 15.36 1.09
N ASP A 82 23.56 15.45 -0.24
CA ASP A 82 23.25 16.71 -0.92
C ASP A 82 22.38 16.44 -2.17
N GLY A 83 21.11 16.83 -2.13
CA GLY A 83 20.21 16.76 -3.28
C GLY A 83 18.81 16.23 -2.94
N ASP A 84 17.83 16.69 -3.67
CA ASP A 84 16.40 16.38 -3.50
C ASP A 84 15.88 15.30 -4.47
N HIS A 85 16.77 14.67 -5.25
CA HIS A 85 16.42 13.72 -6.31
C HIS A 85 16.35 12.26 -5.87
N TYR A 86 16.89 11.92 -4.68
CA TYR A 86 16.88 10.54 -4.21
C TYR A 86 15.53 10.16 -3.62
N ARG A 87 15.17 8.86 -3.76
CA ARG A 87 13.89 8.37 -3.27
C ARG A 87 13.84 8.30 -1.76
N THR A 88 12.76 8.83 -1.20
CA THR A 88 12.35 8.58 0.18
C THR A 88 11.43 7.36 0.23
N ARG A 89 11.15 6.83 1.42
CA ARG A 89 10.16 5.77 1.58
C ARG A 89 8.77 6.19 1.11
N MET A 90 8.43 7.46 1.22
CA MET A 90 7.15 7.95 0.70
C MET A 90 7.06 7.85 -0.82
N THR A 91 8.10 8.29 -1.54
CA THR A 91 8.10 8.22 -3.01
C THR A 91 8.11 6.78 -3.49
N HIS A 92 8.89 5.88 -2.85
CA HIS A 92 8.83 4.44 -3.10
C HIS A 92 7.42 3.88 -2.90
N THR A 93 6.78 4.18 -1.77
CA THR A 93 5.41 3.72 -1.47
C THR A 93 4.40 4.16 -2.52
N LEU A 94 4.54 5.39 -3.04
CA LEU A 94 3.69 5.90 -4.14
C LEU A 94 3.97 5.18 -5.46
N GLU A 95 5.23 4.88 -5.79
CA GLU A 95 5.60 4.09 -6.98
C GLU A 95 5.05 2.65 -6.89
N VAL A 96 5.16 2.01 -5.73
CA VAL A 96 4.53 0.70 -5.46
C VAL A 96 3.03 0.77 -5.68
N SER A 97 2.37 1.77 -5.12
CA SER A 97 0.92 1.96 -5.26
C SER A 97 0.51 2.14 -6.72
N GLN A 98 1.23 2.96 -7.48
CA GLN A 98 0.96 3.20 -8.89
C GLN A 98 1.11 1.93 -9.73
N ASN A 99 2.20 1.16 -9.55
CA ASN A 99 2.44 -0.10 -10.25
C ASN A 99 1.37 -1.14 -9.87
N ALA A 100 1.08 -1.27 -8.58
CA ALA A 100 0.12 -2.23 -8.05
C ALA A 100 -1.29 -1.97 -8.58
N ARG A 101 -1.75 -0.73 -8.59
CA ARG A 101 -3.06 -0.37 -9.14
C ARG A 101 -3.15 -0.63 -10.64
N THR A 102 -2.07 -0.39 -11.40
CA THR A 102 -2.03 -0.70 -12.83
C THR A 102 -2.24 -2.20 -13.07
N ILE A 103 -1.55 -3.05 -12.29
CA ILE A 103 -1.68 -4.50 -12.36
C ILE A 103 -3.07 -4.95 -11.89
N ALA A 104 -3.54 -4.44 -10.75
CA ALA A 104 -4.85 -4.76 -10.20
C ALA A 104 -5.97 -4.45 -11.19
N LYS A 105 -5.92 -3.28 -11.82
CA LYS A 105 -6.88 -2.87 -12.84
C LYS A 105 -6.88 -3.79 -14.06
N ALA A 106 -5.69 -4.15 -14.55
CA ALA A 106 -5.55 -5.09 -15.68
C ALA A 106 -6.14 -6.47 -15.37
N LEU A 107 -6.02 -6.92 -14.11
CA LEU A 107 -6.55 -8.21 -13.63
C LEU A 107 -7.98 -8.13 -13.09
N ARG A 108 -8.61 -6.95 -13.14
CA ARG A 108 -9.93 -6.65 -12.55
C ARG A 108 -10.02 -7.02 -11.06
N LEU A 109 -8.94 -6.75 -10.30
CA LEU A 109 -8.91 -6.85 -8.85
C LEU A 109 -9.35 -5.54 -8.20
N ASN A 110 -9.54 -5.55 -6.88
CA ASN A 110 -9.97 -4.38 -6.13
C ASN A 110 -8.82 -3.37 -5.98
N GLU A 111 -8.94 -2.24 -6.70
CA GLU A 111 -7.92 -1.19 -6.69
C GLU A 111 -7.82 -0.50 -5.32
N ASP A 112 -8.93 -0.29 -4.60
CA ASP A 112 -8.92 0.37 -3.28
C ASP A 112 -8.22 -0.50 -2.22
N LEU A 113 -8.47 -1.82 -2.22
CA LEU A 113 -7.74 -2.76 -1.36
C LEU A 113 -6.26 -2.78 -1.70
N THR A 114 -5.93 -2.86 -3.00
CA THR A 114 -4.54 -2.86 -3.48
C THR A 114 -3.81 -1.60 -3.03
N GLU A 115 -4.43 -0.43 -3.22
CA GLU A 115 -3.86 0.86 -2.81
C GLU A 115 -3.68 0.96 -1.29
N ALA A 116 -4.67 0.53 -0.50
CA ALA A 116 -4.58 0.54 0.95
C ALA A 116 -3.40 -0.30 1.46
N ILE A 117 -3.20 -1.51 0.92
CA ILE A 117 -2.06 -2.37 1.28
C ILE A 117 -0.75 -1.69 0.86
N ALA A 118 -0.67 -1.16 -0.38
CA ALA A 118 0.52 -0.48 -0.88
C ALA A 118 0.94 0.69 0.00
N LEU A 119 0.00 1.54 0.39
CA LEU A 119 0.28 2.71 1.24
C LEU A 119 0.66 2.32 2.68
N GLY A 120 0.22 1.14 3.13
CA GLY A 120 0.44 0.67 4.49
C GLY A 120 1.67 -0.21 4.70
N HIS A 121 2.23 -0.80 3.64
CA HIS A 121 3.20 -1.90 3.76
C HIS A 121 4.49 -1.50 4.52
N ASP A 122 4.99 -0.29 4.31
CA ASP A 122 6.28 0.20 4.81
C ASP A 122 6.19 1.16 6.02
N LEU A 123 5.01 1.33 6.63
CA LEU A 123 4.82 2.25 7.77
C LEU A 123 5.77 1.96 8.93
N GLY A 124 6.06 0.69 9.17
CA GLY A 124 6.92 0.20 10.26
C GLY A 124 8.40 0.19 9.94
N HIS A 125 8.82 0.60 8.75
CA HIS A 125 10.23 0.56 8.39
C HIS A 125 11.08 1.50 9.23
N THR A 126 12.31 1.06 9.53
CA THR A 126 13.26 1.79 10.38
C THR A 126 13.96 2.90 9.60
N PRO A 127 14.53 3.91 10.28
CA PRO A 127 15.56 4.74 9.69
C PRO A 127 16.70 3.87 9.14
N PHE A 128 17.32 4.30 8.04
CA PHE A 128 18.40 3.57 7.33
C PHE A 128 17.97 2.23 6.73
N GLY A 129 16.69 2.07 6.41
CA GLY A 129 16.15 0.93 5.68
C GLY A 129 16.50 -0.42 6.32
N HIS A 130 16.80 -1.42 5.51
CA HIS A 130 17.18 -2.77 5.99
C HIS A 130 18.46 -2.81 6.83
N ALA A 131 19.36 -1.83 6.69
CA ALA A 131 20.53 -1.75 7.57
C ALA A 131 20.10 -1.46 9.02
N GLY A 132 19.19 -0.50 9.22
CA GLY A 132 18.61 -0.20 10.53
C GLY A 132 17.80 -1.38 11.07
N GLU A 133 17.03 -2.04 10.23
CA GLU A 133 16.25 -3.22 10.59
C GLU A 133 17.14 -4.36 11.12
N ARG A 134 18.23 -4.68 10.42
CA ARG A 134 19.21 -5.70 10.89
C ARG A 134 19.83 -5.35 12.23
N VAL A 135 20.08 -4.07 12.50
CA VAL A 135 20.61 -3.63 13.79
C VAL A 135 19.56 -3.79 14.89
N LEU A 136 18.33 -3.31 14.66
CA LEU A 136 17.25 -3.46 15.64
C LEU A 136 16.91 -4.93 15.89
N ASN A 137 16.90 -5.78 14.86
CA ASN A 137 16.64 -7.21 15.01
C ASN A 137 17.66 -7.90 15.92
N ARG A 138 18.92 -7.42 15.97
CA ARG A 138 19.94 -7.94 16.88
C ARG A 138 19.86 -7.37 18.30
N LEU A 139 19.38 -6.13 18.44
CA LEU A 139 19.30 -5.44 19.74
C LEU A 139 18.02 -5.74 20.50
N CYS A 140 16.91 -6.02 19.80
CA CYS A 140 15.64 -6.33 20.44
C CYS A 140 15.61 -7.82 20.81
N SER A 141 15.23 -8.15 22.05
CA SER A 141 15.10 -9.54 22.53
C SER A 141 14.12 -10.39 21.71
N GLU A 142 13.03 -9.76 21.26
CA GLU A 142 11.98 -10.40 20.43
C GLU A 142 12.29 -10.34 18.93
N GLY A 143 13.48 -9.81 18.55
CA GLY A 143 13.78 -9.48 17.18
C GLY A 143 13.00 -8.25 16.66
N PHE A 144 13.23 -7.90 15.40
CA PHE A 144 12.52 -6.82 14.72
C PHE A 144 12.26 -7.18 13.27
N ASP A 145 11.04 -6.92 12.81
CA ASP A 145 10.58 -7.11 11.44
C ASP A 145 9.66 -5.94 11.07
N HIS A 146 9.94 -5.25 9.95
CA HIS A 146 9.19 -4.05 9.58
C HIS A 146 7.75 -4.33 9.19
N ALA A 147 7.43 -5.50 8.62
CA ALA A 147 6.05 -5.84 8.29
C ALA A 147 5.20 -6.03 9.56
N LYS A 148 5.75 -6.74 10.56
CA LYS A 148 5.11 -6.87 11.88
C LYS A 148 4.98 -5.52 12.58
N GLN A 149 6.00 -4.67 12.47
CA GLN A 149 5.95 -3.32 13.02
C GLN A 149 4.93 -2.45 12.28
N SER A 150 4.76 -2.60 10.96
CA SER A 150 3.71 -1.89 10.22
C SER A 150 2.32 -2.26 10.75
N VAL A 151 2.05 -3.55 10.94
CA VAL A 151 0.79 -4.01 11.55
C VAL A 151 0.63 -3.47 12.98
N ARG A 152 1.69 -3.50 13.80
CA ARG A 152 1.65 -2.95 15.15
C ARG A 152 1.31 -1.44 15.16
N ILE A 153 1.83 -0.69 14.21
CA ILE A 153 1.52 0.73 14.05
C ILE A 153 0.03 0.94 13.79
N VAL A 154 -0.52 0.25 12.79
CA VAL A 154 -1.92 0.42 12.40
C VAL A 154 -2.92 -0.18 13.40
N ASP A 155 -2.49 -1.18 14.18
CA ASP A 155 -3.36 -1.80 15.19
C ASP A 155 -3.34 -1.06 16.54
N PHE A 156 -2.19 -0.49 16.94
CA PHE A 156 -2.02 -0.07 18.33
C PHE A 156 -1.36 1.31 18.53
N LEU A 157 -0.55 1.82 17.58
CA LEU A 157 0.25 3.01 17.87
C LEU A 157 -0.36 4.30 17.33
N GLU A 158 -1.12 4.24 16.25
CA GLU A 158 -1.83 5.39 15.71
C GLU A 158 -3.05 5.76 16.57
N GLU A 159 -3.60 6.95 16.35
CA GLU A 159 -4.80 7.46 17.02
C GLU A 159 -4.72 7.36 18.55
N ASP A 160 -3.57 7.80 19.09
CA ASP A 160 -3.31 7.82 20.54
C ASP A 160 -3.50 6.45 21.23
N GLY A 161 -3.05 5.40 20.54
CA GLY A 161 -3.07 4.03 21.06
C GLY A 161 -4.30 3.21 20.69
N LYS A 162 -5.23 3.77 19.91
CA LYS A 162 -6.45 3.07 19.47
C LYS A 162 -6.25 2.27 18.17
N GLY A 163 -5.21 2.63 17.40
CA GLY A 163 -4.98 2.11 16.07
C GLY A 163 -5.95 2.65 15.02
N LEU A 164 -5.74 2.24 13.77
CA LEU A 164 -6.56 2.66 12.62
C LEU A 164 -7.80 1.77 12.40
N ASN A 165 -7.91 0.66 13.10
CA ASN A 165 -8.99 -0.32 12.96
C ASN A 165 -9.22 -0.73 11.49
N LEU A 166 -8.16 -1.17 10.80
CA LEU A 166 -8.20 -1.59 9.41
C LEU A 166 -8.87 -2.97 9.24
N THR A 167 -9.36 -3.26 8.04
CA THR A 167 -9.90 -4.57 7.69
C THR A 167 -8.84 -5.66 7.75
N LYS A 168 -9.27 -6.91 7.94
CA LYS A 168 -8.38 -8.07 8.01
C LYS A 168 -7.58 -8.25 6.71
N GLU A 169 -8.20 -7.96 5.57
CA GLU A 169 -7.57 -8.04 4.25
C GLU A 169 -6.39 -7.07 4.11
N VAL A 170 -6.57 -5.82 4.51
CA VAL A 170 -5.50 -4.80 4.47
C VAL A 170 -4.37 -5.18 5.42
N ARG A 171 -4.69 -5.59 6.65
CA ARG A 171 -3.70 -6.01 7.65
C ARG A 171 -2.91 -7.23 7.21
N ASP A 172 -3.58 -8.23 6.61
CA ASP A 172 -2.95 -9.42 6.05
C ASP A 172 -2.00 -9.05 4.91
N GLY A 173 -2.42 -8.19 4.00
CA GLY A 173 -1.59 -7.72 2.90
C GLY A 173 -0.35 -6.97 3.40
N ILE A 174 -0.49 -6.08 4.39
CA ILE A 174 0.63 -5.38 5.04
C ILE A 174 1.60 -6.38 5.69
N LEU A 175 1.08 -7.35 6.45
CA LEU A 175 1.92 -8.33 7.15
C LEU A 175 2.71 -9.23 6.20
N ASN A 176 2.10 -9.59 5.08
CA ASN A 176 2.61 -10.60 4.16
C ASN A 176 3.16 -10.02 2.85
N HIS A 177 3.47 -8.70 2.79
CA HIS A 177 3.96 -8.08 1.55
C HIS A 177 5.36 -8.55 1.14
N GLN A 178 6.18 -9.02 2.09
CA GLN A 178 7.52 -9.53 1.79
C GLN A 178 7.47 -10.81 0.96
N THR A 179 8.57 -11.13 0.26
CA THR A 179 8.69 -12.30 -0.62
C THR A 179 8.36 -13.63 0.06
N ALA A 180 8.73 -13.78 1.33
CA ALA A 180 8.46 -14.98 2.12
C ALA A 180 7.03 -15.05 2.67
N GLY A 181 6.28 -13.96 2.61
CA GLY A 181 4.90 -13.88 3.06
C GLY A 181 3.93 -14.62 2.15
N THR A 182 2.77 -14.96 2.68
CA THR A 182 1.70 -15.63 1.94
C THR A 182 0.40 -14.85 2.11
N PRO A 183 0.19 -13.77 1.37
CA PRO A 183 -1.06 -13.00 1.43
C PRO A 183 -2.25 -13.88 1.03
N HIS A 184 -3.38 -13.70 1.70
CA HIS A 184 -4.61 -14.45 1.43
C HIS A 184 -5.39 -13.93 0.22
N THR A 185 -5.11 -12.68 -0.22
CA THR A 185 -5.78 -12.06 -1.35
C THR A 185 -4.84 -11.93 -2.55
N LEU A 186 -5.41 -11.89 -3.75
CA LEU A 186 -4.63 -11.64 -4.97
C LEU A 186 -4.10 -10.21 -4.99
N GLU A 187 -4.83 -9.27 -4.42
CA GLU A 187 -4.40 -7.88 -4.23
C GLU A 187 -3.11 -7.82 -3.40
N GLY A 188 -3.04 -8.58 -2.31
CA GLY A 188 -1.80 -8.72 -1.52
C GLY A 188 -0.65 -9.35 -2.32
N LYS A 189 -0.94 -10.32 -3.20
CA LYS A 189 0.07 -10.88 -4.12
C LYS A 189 0.58 -9.84 -5.10
N VAL A 190 -0.29 -9.01 -5.63
CA VAL A 190 0.11 -7.91 -6.53
C VAL A 190 1.09 -6.97 -5.84
N ILE A 191 0.91 -6.69 -4.54
CA ILE A 191 1.85 -5.85 -3.80
C ILE A 191 3.25 -6.48 -3.73
N GLN A 192 3.36 -7.78 -3.50
CA GLN A 192 4.67 -8.48 -3.48
C GLN A 192 5.46 -8.31 -4.78
N PHE A 193 4.77 -8.30 -5.92
CA PHE A 193 5.42 -8.08 -7.22
C PHE A 193 5.71 -6.60 -7.46
N SER A 194 4.77 -5.73 -7.13
CA SER A 194 4.88 -4.30 -7.36
C SER A 194 5.99 -3.65 -6.54
N ASP A 195 6.18 -4.08 -5.30
CA ASP A 195 7.28 -3.66 -4.44
C ASP A 195 8.64 -4.04 -5.07
N LYS A 196 8.78 -5.28 -5.56
CA LYS A 196 10.00 -5.72 -6.26
C LYS A 196 10.26 -4.92 -7.53
N ILE A 197 9.24 -4.70 -8.35
CA ILE A 197 9.38 -3.93 -9.59
C ILE A 197 9.83 -2.51 -9.26
N ALA A 198 9.22 -1.88 -8.24
CA ALA A 198 9.55 -0.53 -7.84
C ALA A 198 11.00 -0.44 -7.34
N TYR A 199 11.41 -1.27 -6.34
CA TYR A 199 12.75 -1.15 -5.78
C TYR A 199 13.84 -1.52 -6.80
N LEU A 200 13.64 -2.53 -7.65
CA LEU A 200 14.62 -2.86 -8.69
C LEU A 200 14.82 -1.70 -9.65
N HIS A 201 13.75 -1.05 -10.07
CA HIS A 201 13.83 0.07 -11.00
C HIS A 201 14.50 1.29 -10.38
N HIS A 202 13.99 1.75 -9.23
CA HIS A 202 14.51 3.00 -8.65
C HIS A 202 15.87 2.85 -7.96
N ASP A 203 16.21 1.69 -7.38
CA ASP A 203 17.52 1.46 -6.78
C ASP A 203 18.60 1.40 -7.86
N MET A 204 18.28 0.86 -9.05
CA MET A 204 19.15 0.91 -10.22
C MET A 204 19.40 2.35 -10.68
N ASP A 205 18.34 3.15 -10.85
CA ASP A 205 18.43 4.55 -11.25
C ASP A 205 19.25 5.37 -10.22
N ASP A 206 18.98 5.20 -8.94
CA ASP A 206 19.72 5.86 -7.87
C ASP A 206 21.20 5.42 -7.81
N ALA A 207 21.50 4.14 -8.06
CA ALA A 207 22.88 3.62 -8.11
C ALA A 207 23.66 4.18 -9.30
N ILE A 208 23.04 4.28 -10.48
CA ILE A 208 23.66 4.89 -11.67
C ILE A 208 23.89 6.38 -11.42
N ARG A 209 22.90 7.08 -10.88
CA ARG A 209 23.00 8.50 -10.51
C ARG A 209 24.08 8.76 -9.45
N GLY A 210 24.18 7.88 -8.48
CA GLY A 210 25.24 7.89 -7.46
C GLY A 210 26.63 7.44 -7.96
N LYS A 211 26.75 7.09 -9.27
CA LYS A 211 27.98 6.59 -9.90
C LYS A 211 28.55 5.32 -9.25
N ILE A 212 27.67 4.51 -8.66
CA ILE A 212 28.01 3.20 -8.09
C ILE A 212 27.92 2.13 -9.19
N LEU A 213 26.95 2.26 -10.09
CA LEU A 213 26.74 1.42 -11.27
C LEU A 213 26.73 2.28 -12.54
N THR A 214 26.90 1.59 -13.67
CA THR A 214 26.74 2.16 -15.01
C THR A 214 25.78 1.28 -15.82
N ASP A 215 25.23 1.78 -16.91
CA ASP A 215 24.40 0.98 -17.82
C ASP A 215 25.12 -0.30 -18.33
N ALA A 216 26.46 -0.27 -18.40
CA ALA A 216 27.27 -1.42 -18.82
C ALA A 216 27.31 -2.56 -17.78
N ASP A 217 26.97 -2.29 -16.52
CA ASP A 217 26.90 -3.30 -15.46
C ASP A 217 25.62 -4.12 -15.52
N VAL A 218 24.63 -3.67 -16.32
CA VAL A 218 23.38 -4.42 -16.53
C VAL A 218 23.64 -5.57 -17.50
N PRO A 219 23.44 -6.85 -17.11
CA PRO A 219 23.63 -7.98 -18.01
C PRO A 219 22.80 -7.84 -19.29
N ASP A 220 23.42 -8.10 -20.44
CA ASP A 220 22.76 -7.95 -21.76
C ASP A 220 21.48 -8.77 -21.90
N GLU A 221 21.40 -9.93 -21.24
CA GLU A 221 20.20 -10.77 -21.23
C GLU A 221 19.01 -10.07 -20.56
N ILE A 222 19.29 -9.37 -19.46
CA ILE A 222 18.28 -8.58 -18.72
C ILE A 222 17.91 -7.34 -19.53
N ALA A 223 18.90 -6.62 -20.05
CA ALA A 223 18.69 -5.42 -20.84
C ALA A 223 17.84 -5.66 -22.10
N LYS A 224 17.94 -6.84 -22.72
CA LYS A 224 17.11 -7.23 -23.89
C LYS A 224 15.63 -7.40 -23.54
N VAL A 225 15.32 -7.77 -22.30
CA VAL A 225 13.93 -8.06 -21.87
C VAL A 225 13.27 -6.82 -21.23
N LEU A 226 14.02 -6.12 -20.38
CA LEU A 226 13.47 -5.02 -19.56
C LEU A 226 13.81 -3.62 -20.14
N GLY A 227 14.71 -3.54 -21.09
CA GLY A 227 15.25 -2.27 -21.57
C GLY A 227 16.48 -1.84 -20.75
N ARG A 228 17.05 -0.69 -21.13
CA ARG A 228 18.15 0.00 -20.41
C ARG A 228 17.66 1.34 -19.92
#